data_c7ad53cc660f11721e7541d9b3d8ba63
#
_entry.id   c7ad53cc660f11721e7541d9b3d8ba63
#
_cell.length_a   1.000
_cell.length_b   1.000
_cell.length_c   1.000
_cell.angle_alpha   90.00
_cell.angle_beta   90.00
_cell.angle_gamma   90.00
#
_symmetry.space_group_name_H-M   'P 1'
#
loop_
_entity.id
_entity.type
_entity.pdbx_description
1 polymer ?
#
loop_
_entity_poly.entity_id
_entity_poly.type
_entity_poly.pdbx_seq_one_letter_code
_entity_poly.pdbx_strand_id
1 'polypeptide(L)'
;HAIQHAHQKGIIHRDIKPSNILVTQHDGVPVPKVIDFGIAKATEGRLTDATVYTQLHQFIGTPAYMSPEQAEMSGLDIDTRSDIYSLGVLLYELLAGSTPFDPKELMASGLDAMRKTIREKEPQRPSTRLATLQGEDLTTTAKRRSADTSKLLHQLKGDLDWIVMKCLEKDRTRRYDTANG
;
A
#
# COMPACT_ATOMS: atom_id res chain seq x y z
N HIS A 1 8.41 -12.18 4.89
CA HIS A 1 8.78 -13.55 4.45
C HIS A 1 7.76 -14.15 3.45
N ALA A 2 6.42 -14.10 3.71
CA ALA A 2 5.43 -14.74 2.83
C ALA A 2 5.48 -14.20 1.39
N ILE A 3 5.48 -12.88 1.21
CA ILE A 3 5.55 -12.24 -0.10
C ILE A 3 6.87 -12.56 -0.80
N GLN A 4 8.01 -12.50 -0.09
CA GLN A 4 9.30 -12.88 -0.66
C GLN A 4 9.31 -14.34 -1.15
N HIS A 5 8.72 -15.25 -0.38
CA HIS A 5 8.62 -16.65 -0.80
C HIS A 5 7.76 -16.83 -2.05
N ALA A 6 6.65 -16.09 -2.19
CA ALA A 6 5.84 -16.07 -3.39
C ALA A 6 6.63 -15.53 -4.59
N HIS A 7 7.34 -14.41 -4.42
CA HIS A 7 8.19 -13.81 -5.46
C HIS A 7 9.27 -14.77 -5.98
N GLN A 8 9.91 -15.53 -5.09
CA GLN A 8 10.89 -16.56 -5.48
C GLN A 8 10.29 -17.69 -6.33
N LYS A 9 8.97 -17.87 -6.29
CA LYS A 9 8.23 -18.82 -7.12
C LYS A 9 7.58 -18.17 -8.35
N GLY A 10 7.91 -16.90 -8.64
CA GLY A 10 7.35 -16.16 -9.76
C GLY A 10 5.89 -15.72 -9.54
N ILE A 11 5.39 -15.76 -8.31
CA ILE A 11 4.02 -15.38 -7.96
C ILE A 11 4.03 -13.94 -7.43
N ILE A 12 3.26 -13.06 -8.09
CA ILE A 12 3.03 -11.67 -7.69
C ILE A 12 1.63 -11.59 -7.09
N HIS A 13 1.49 -10.96 -5.93
CA HIS A 13 0.20 -10.89 -5.22
C HIS A 13 -0.80 -9.92 -5.88
N ARG A 14 -0.34 -8.72 -6.28
CA ARG A 14 -1.09 -7.67 -7.01
C ARG A 14 -2.25 -7.01 -6.26
N ASP A 15 -2.56 -7.43 -5.04
CA ASP A 15 -3.69 -6.89 -4.24
C ASP A 15 -3.37 -6.92 -2.73
N ILE A 16 -2.16 -6.49 -2.36
CA ILE A 16 -1.77 -6.41 -0.94
C ILE A 16 -2.51 -5.25 -0.28
N LYS A 17 -3.29 -5.55 0.76
CA LYS A 17 -4.10 -4.61 1.53
C LYS A 17 -4.49 -5.25 2.87
N PRO A 18 -4.96 -4.47 3.88
CA PRO A 18 -5.32 -5.01 5.19
C PRO A 18 -6.34 -6.15 5.15
N SER A 19 -7.36 -6.09 4.27
CA SER A 19 -8.37 -7.15 4.17
C SER A 19 -7.82 -8.50 3.67
N ASN A 20 -6.65 -8.51 3.03
CA ASN A 20 -5.97 -9.70 2.55
C ASN A 20 -4.84 -10.17 3.49
N ILE A 21 -4.82 -9.64 4.73
CA ILE A 21 -3.87 -10.04 5.76
C ILE A 21 -4.64 -10.43 7.01
N LEU A 22 -4.67 -11.72 7.30
CA LEU A 22 -5.23 -12.26 8.53
C LEU A 22 -4.15 -12.31 9.60
N VAL A 23 -4.50 -11.94 10.82
CA VAL A 23 -3.60 -12.09 11.96
C VAL A 23 -4.16 -13.19 12.87
N THR A 24 -3.42 -14.27 13.00
CA THR A 24 -3.71 -15.34 13.94
C THR A 24 -2.77 -15.26 15.14
N GLN A 25 -3.15 -15.83 16.26
CA GLN A 25 -2.25 -15.98 17.40
C GLN A 25 -1.72 -17.42 17.45
N HIS A 26 -0.41 -17.55 17.59
CA HIS A 26 0.23 -18.84 17.85
C HIS A 26 1.06 -18.68 19.13
N ASP A 27 0.68 -19.40 20.19
CA ASP A 27 1.31 -19.29 21.53
C ASP A 27 1.39 -17.84 22.06
N GLY A 28 0.32 -17.06 21.84
CA GLY A 28 0.26 -15.65 22.25
C GLY A 28 1.03 -14.69 21.36
N VAL A 29 1.71 -15.17 20.31
CA VAL A 29 2.44 -14.34 19.34
C VAL A 29 1.56 -14.11 18.10
N PRO A 30 1.34 -12.85 17.67
CA PRO A 30 0.60 -12.58 16.46
C PRO A 30 1.37 -13.00 15.21
N VAL A 31 0.73 -13.82 14.37
CA VAL A 31 1.31 -14.32 13.11
C VAL A 31 0.47 -13.83 11.94
N PRO A 32 0.98 -12.93 11.09
CA PRO A 32 0.29 -12.48 9.91
C PRO A 32 0.32 -13.56 8.82
N LYS A 33 -0.83 -13.76 8.17
CA LYS A 33 -1.01 -14.67 7.02
C LYS A 33 -1.59 -13.87 5.86
N VAL A 34 -0.90 -13.90 4.73
CA VAL A 34 -1.36 -13.28 3.49
C VAL A 34 -2.27 -14.26 2.75
N ILE A 35 -3.44 -13.78 2.33
CA ILE A 35 -4.47 -14.54 1.61
C ILE A 35 -4.82 -13.82 0.30
N ASP A 36 -5.60 -14.49 -0.55
CA ASP A 36 -6.14 -13.92 -1.81
C ASP A 36 -5.07 -13.36 -2.75
N PHE A 37 -4.11 -14.21 -3.10
CA PHE A 37 -3.19 -13.90 -4.19
C PHE A 37 -3.98 -13.63 -5.48
N GLY A 38 -3.80 -12.45 -6.08
CA GLY A 38 -4.57 -11.92 -7.21
C GLY A 38 -4.36 -12.69 -8.53
N ILE A 39 -4.42 -14.02 -8.50
CA ILE A 39 -4.22 -14.92 -9.65
C ILE A 39 -5.26 -14.62 -10.74
N ALA A 40 -6.49 -14.29 -10.36
CA ALA A 40 -7.55 -13.94 -11.30
C ALA A 40 -7.23 -12.70 -12.14
N LYS A 41 -6.50 -11.73 -11.59
CA LYS A 41 -6.08 -10.52 -12.30
C LYS A 41 -4.97 -10.76 -13.35
N ALA A 42 -4.34 -11.93 -13.32
CA ALA A 42 -3.27 -12.28 -14.26
C ALA A 42 -3.80 -12.91 -15.56
N THR A 43 -5.03 -13.46 -15.55
CA THR A 43 -5.61 -14.22 -16.66
C THR A 43 -6.52 -13.40 -17.57
N GLU A 44 -6.92 -12.18 -17.17
CA GLU A 44 -7.77 -11.29 -17.97
C GLU A 44 -6.90 -10.45 -18.93
N GLY A 45 -6.38 -11.07 -19.97
CA GLY A 45 -5.83 -10.38 -21.13
C GLY A 45 -6.93 -9.69 -21.92
N ARG A 46 -6.80 -8.35 -22.13
CA ARG A 46 -7.68 -7.44 -22.88
C ARG A 46 -9.04 -7.18 -22.20
N LEU A 47 -9.04 -6.17 -21.36
CA LEU A 47 -10.23 -5.56 -20.81
C LEU A 47 -10.94 -4.73 -21.90
N THR A 48 -12.22 -5.02 -22.17
CA THR A 48 -13.09 -4.09 -22.91
C THR A 48 -13.55 -2.97 -21.97
N ASP A 49 -13.91 -1.78 -22.51
CA ASP A 49 -14.36 -0.63 -21.71
C ASP A 49 -15.49 -0.96 -20.72
N ALA A 50 -16.39 -1.88 -21.09
CA ALA A 50 -17.46 -2.38 -20.22
C ALA A 50 -16.95 -3.19 -19.03
N THR A 51 -15.85 -3.97 -19.21
CA THR A 51 -15.19 -4.73 -18.15
C THR A 51 -14.46 -3.80 -17.19
N VAL A 52 -13.90 -2.68 -17.71
CA VAL A 52 -13.28 -1.62 -16.90
C VAL A 52 -14.32 -0.97 -15.96
N TYR A 53 -15.54 -0.72 -16.43
CA TYR A 53 -16.61 -0.14 -15.60
C TYR A 53 -17.11 -1.10 -14.52
N THR A 54 -17.25 -2.39 -14.83
CA THR A 54 -17.66 -3.41 -13.84
C THR A 54 -16.54 -3.68 -12.85
N GLN A 55 -15.28 -3.65 -13.29
CA GLN A 55 -14.12 -3.73 -12.41
C GLN A 55 -13.95 -2.47 -11.58
N LEU A 56 -14.31 -1.27 -12.06
CA LEU A 56 -14.34 -0.05 -11.25
C LEU A 56 -15.24 -0.23 -10.02
N HIS A 57 -16.41 -0.87 -10.16
CA HIS A 57 -17.27 -1.19 -9.02
C HIS A 57 -16.68 -2.31 -8.12
N GLN A 58 -15.91 -3.25 -8.66
CA GLN A 58 -15.12 -4.22 -7.90
C GLN A 58 -13.80 -3.62 -7.38
N PHE A 59 -13.23 -2.61 -8.07
CA PHE A 59 -12.12 -1.77 -7.61
C PHE A 59 -12.51 -0.78 -6.50
N ILE A 60 -13.81 -0.64 -6.17
CA ILE A 60 -14.34 0.22 -5.10
C ILE A 60 -13.70 -0.06 -3.72
N GLY A 61 -12.87 -1.09 -3.59
CA GLY A 61 -12.23 -1.41 -2.31
C GLY A 61 -10.89 -0.76 -2.03
N THR A 62 -10.01 -0.47 -3.02
CA THR A 62 -8.63 -0.22 -2.60
C THR A 62 -7.69 0.51 -3.57
N PRO A 63 -8.06 1.61 -4.24
CA PRO A 63 -7.13 2.35 -5.09
C PRO A 63 -5.95 2.93 -4.29
N ALA A 64 -6.11 3.12 -2.97
CA ALA A 64 -5.07 3.66 -2.11
C ALA A 64 -3.80 2.78 -2.01
N TYR A 65 -3.91 1.47 -2.28
CA TYR A 65 -2.76 0.53 -2.25
C TYR A 65 -2.21 0.20 -3.64
N MET A 66 -2.83 0.74 -4.69
CA MET A 66 -2.45 0.50 -6.08
C MET A 66 -1.10 1.14 -6.40
N SER A 67 -0.22 0.39 -7.05
CA SER A 67 1.05 0.93 -7.53
C SER A 67 0.87 1.81 -8.78
N PRO A 68 1.83 2.73 -9.07
CA PRO A 68 1.80 3.56 -10.27
C PRO A 68 1.62 2.76 -11.56
N GLU A 69 2.36 1.66 -11.73
CA GLU A 69 2.28 0.79 -12.90
C GLU A 69 0.94 0.06 -13.00
N GLN A 70 0.30 -0.29 -11.88
CA GLN A 70 -1.07 -0.81 -11.90
C GLN A 70 -2.08 0.26 -12.32
N ALA A 71 -1.86 1.51 -11.90
CA ALA A 71 -2.71 2.64 -12.27
C ALA A 71 -2.60 3.00 -13.75
N GLU A 72 -1.51 2.64 -14.43
CA GLU A 72 -1.37 2.83 -15.89
C GLU A 72 -2.30 1.92 -16.71
N MET A 73 -2.76 0.80 -16.13
CA MET A 73 -3.62 -0.19 -16.79
C MET A 73 -3.06 -0.74 -18.12
N SER A 74 -1.78 -0.55 -18.36
CA SER A 74 -1.12 -1.06 -19.57
C SER A 74 -0.98 -2.59 -19.58
N GLY A 75 -1.15 -3.23 -18.44
CA GLY A 75 -1.15 -4.70 -18.26
C GLY A 75 0.20 -5.37 -18.45
N LEU A 76 1.18 -4.66 -19.03
CA LEU A 76 2.40 -5.27 -19.57
C LEU A 76 3.61 -5.24 -18.62
N ASP A 77 3.55 -4.48 -17.51
CA ASP A 77 4.77 -4.20 -16.75
C ASP A 77 4.63 -4.39 -15.22
N ILE A 78 3.71 -5.24 -14.78
CA ILE A 78 3.55 -5.53 -13.35
C ILE A 78 4.55 -6.61 -12.94
N ASP A 79 5.51 -6.24 -12.09
CA ASP A 79 6.49 -7.15 -11.48
C ASP A 79 6.38 -7.19 -9.95
N THR A 80 7.30 -7.89 -9.29
CA THR A 80 7.34 -8.04 -7.82
C THR A 80 7.43 -6.71 -7.07
N ARG A 81 7.93 -5.64 -7.72
CA ARG A 81 8.07 -4.30 -7.13
C ARG A 81 6.73 -3.56 -7.01
N SER A 82 5.69 -4.03 -7.69
CA SER A 82 4.31 -3.56 -7.45
C SER A 82 3.83 -3.98 -6.05
N ASP A 83 4.13 -5.20 -5.63
CA ASP A 83 3.83 -5.66 -4.26
C ASP A 83 4.63 -4.89 -3.21
N ILE A 84 5.88 -4.50 -3.53
CA ILE A 84 6.71 -3.68 -2.63
C ILE A 84 6.07 -2.30 -2.42
N TYR A 85 5.53 -1.69 -3.47
CA TYR A 85 4.79 -0.43 -3.33
C TYR A 85 3.58 -0.61 -2.40
N SER A 86 2.76 -1.63 -2.62
CA SER A 86 1.58 -1.91 -1.78
C SER A 86 1.95 -2.22 -0.32
N LEU A 87 3.07 -2.93 -0.09
CA LEU A 87 3.64 -3.12 1.26
C LEU A 87 4.09 -1.79 1.88
N GLY A 88 4.67 -0.89 1.09
CA GLY A 88 5.02 0.47 1.50
C GLY A 88 3.79 1.27 1.94
N VAL A 89 2.68 1.21 1.18
CA VAL A 89 1.41 1.84 1.55
C VAL A 89 0.87 1.26 2.86
N LEU A 90 0.89 -0.07 3.00
CA LEU A 90 0.46 -0.75 4.22
C LEU A 90 1.30 -0.33 5.43
N LEU A 91 2.62 -0.29 5.28
CA LEU A 91 3.51 0.17 6.34
C LEU A 91 3.27 1.64 6.67
N TYR A 92 3.08 2.49 5.66
CA TYR A 92 2.71 3.89 5.86
C TYR A 92 1.45 4.01 6.72
N GLU A 93 0.39 3.29 6.38
CA GLU A 93 -0.87 3.30 7.14
C GLU A 93 -0.67 2.79 8.57
N LEU A 94 0.08 1.71 8.74
CA LEU A 94 0.44 1.22 10.07
C LEU A 94 1.23 2.27 10.89
N LEU A 95 2.02 3.11 10.27
CA LEU A 95 2.83 4.13 10.93
C LEU A 95 2.08 5.46 11.13
N ALA A 96 1.38 5.95 10.13
CA ALA A 96 0.72 7.26 10.17
C ALA A 96 -0.77 7.21 10.56
N GLY A 97 -1.39 6.01 10.58
CA GLY A 97 -2.81 5.83 10.88
C GLY A 97 -3.74 6.09 9.69
N SER A 98 -3.20 6.47 8.55
CA SER A 98 -3.93 6.68 7.29
C SER A 98 -3.04 6.31 6.11
N THR A 99 -3.63 6.03 4.95
CA THR A 99 -2.89 5.82 3.71
C THR A 99 -2.23 7.11 3.20
N PRO A 100 -1.20 7.03 2.33
CA PRO A 100 -0.53 8.20 1.76
C PRO A 100 -1.47 9.19 1.06
N PHE A 101 -2.49 8.66 0.38
CA PHE A 101 -3.57 9.42 -0.25
C PHE A 101 -4.90 8.97 0.36
N ASP A 102 -5.78 9.94 0.65
CA ASP A 102 -7.10 9.64 1.22
C ASP A 102 -7.95 8.86 0.22
N PRO A 103 -8.46 7.66 0.58
CA PRO A 103 -9.25 6.83 -0.33
C PRO A 103 -10.53 7.53 -0.82
N LYS A 104 -11.15 8.37 0.02
CA LYS A 104 -12.38 9.10 -0.35
C LYS A 104 -12.08 10.18 -1.36
N GLU A 105 -10.98 10.94 -1.16
CA GLU A 105 -10.53 11.94 -2.13
C GLU A 105 -10.16 11.31 -3.47
N LEU A 106 -9.42 10.19 -3.44
CA LEU A 106 -9.09 9.44 -4.65
C LEU A 106 -10.34 9.02 -5.43
N MET A 107 -11.32 8.47 -4.73
CA MET A 107 -12.57 8.02 -5.37
C MET A 107 -13.42 9.19 -5.88
N ALA A 108 -13.50 10.28 -5.14
CA ALA A 108 -14.29 11.46 -5.52
C ALA A 108 -13.71 12.21 -6.72
N SER A 109 -12.40 12.10 -6.96
CA SER A 109 -11.71 12.82 -8.04
C SER A 109 -12.00 12.29 -9.45
N GLY A 110 -12.59 11.09 -9.56
CA GLY A 110 -12.77 10.39 -10.83
C GLY A 110 -11.53 9.60 -11.27
N LEU A 111 -11.73 8.68 -12.23
CA LEU A 111 -10.73 7.69 -12.60
C LEU A 111 -9.40 8.30 -13.06
N ASP A 112 -9.44 9.24 -13.98
CA ASP A 112 -8.23 9.82 -14.56
C ASP A 112 -7.43 10.65 -13.55
N ALA A 113 -8.12 11.44 -12.71
CA ALA A 113 -7.46 12.21 -11.66
C ALA A 113 -6.90 11.30 -10.56
N MET A 114 -7.60 10.23 -10.20
CA MET A 114 -7.11 9.20 -9.27
C MET A 114 -5.82 8.56 -9.81
N ARG A 115 -5.83 8.10 -11.07
CA ARG A 115 -4.66 7.49 -11.73
C ARG A 115 -3.49 8.46 -11.77
N LYS A 116 -3.75 9.72 -12.16
CA LYS A 116 -2.74 10.78 -12.17
C LYS A 116 -2.16 11.00 -10.77
N THR A 117 -2.99 11.06 -9.74
CA THR A 117 -2.54 11.22 -8.36
C THR A 117 -1.61 10.08 -7.94
N ILE A 118 -1.99 8.83 -8.20
CA ILE A 118 -1.18 7.65 -7.83
C ILE A 118 0.15 7.67 -8.58
N ARG A 119 0.18 8.04 -9.85
CA ARG A 119 1.38 8.02 -10.67
C ARG A 119 2.33 9.18 -10.41
N GLU A 120 1.81 10.38 -10.16
CA GLU A 120 2.60 11.60 -10.23
C GLU A 120 2.77 12.31 -8.88
N LYS A 121 1.76 12.22 -7.99
CA LYS A 121 1.81 12.97 -6.73
C LYS A 121 2.70 12.28 -5.71
N GLU A 122 3.72 12.99 -5.23
CA GLU A 122 4.56 12.51 -4.15
C GLU A 122 3.80 12.51 -2.82
N PRO A 123 3.83 11.40 -2.06
CA PRO A 123 3.20 11.36 -0.74
C PRO A 123 4.04 12.11 0.30
N GLN A 124 3.38 12.62 1.33
CA GLN A 124 4.08 13.14 2.50
C GLN A 124 4.78 11.99 3.25
N ARG A 125 5.86 12.30 3.96
CA ARG A 125 6.51 11.32 4.84
C ARG A 125 5.58 10.92 5.99
N PRO A 126 5.61 9.65 6.46
CA PRO A 126 4.83 9.21 7.61
C PRO A 126 4.96 10.11 8.83
N SER A 127 6.19 10.53 9.19
CA SER A 127 6.43 11.43 10.31
C SER A 127 5.79 12.81 10.11
N THR A 128 5.83 13.35 8.89
CA THR A 128 5.20 14.64 8.55
C THR A 128 3.67 14.50 8.64
N ARG A 129 3.11 13.44 8.10
CA ARG A 129 1.67 13.16 8.17
C ARG A 129 1.20 13.05 9.61
N LEU A 130 1.90 12.28 10.45
CA LEU A 130 1.58 12.12 11.86
C LEU A 130 1.66 13.45 12.61
N ALA A 131 2.64 14.30 12.30
CA ALA A 131 2.80 15.62 12.92
C ALA A 131 1.66 16.59 12.55
N THR A 132 0.97 16.38 11.42
CA THR A 132 -0.19 17.20 11.02
C THR A 132 -1.50 16.77 11.66
N LEU A 133 -1.57 15.56 12.26
CA LEU A 133 -2.74 15.09 12.99
C LEU A 133 -2.90 15.94 14.27
N GLN A 134 -4.13 16.34 14.57
CA GLN A 134 -4.48 17.13 15.75
C GLN A 134 -5.48 16.39 16.63
N GLY A 135 -5.43 16.67 17.93
CA GLY A 135 -6.46 16.25 18.89
C GLY A 135 -6.62 14.73 19.01
N GLU A 136 -7.85 14.25 18.82
CA GLU A 136 -8.23 12.84 19.05
C GLU A 136 -7.57 11.86 18.10
N ASP A 137 -7.34 12.24 16.84
CA ASP A 137 -6.73 11.36 15.84
C ASP A 137 -5.28 11.00 16.18
N LEU A 138 -4.51 12.00 16.64
CA LEU A 138 -3.14 11.80 17.10
C LEU A 138 -3.10 10.91 18.35
N THR A 139 -3.97 11.19 19.31
CA THR A 139 -4.08 10.42 20.55
C THR A 139 -4.48 8.98 20.28
N THR A 140 -5.44 8.76 19.38
CA THR A 140 -5.91 7.42 18.99
C THR A 140 -4.80 6.63 18.31
N THR A 141 -4.06 7.27 17.41
CA THR A 141 -2.93 6.65 16.71
C THR A 141 -1.80 6.27 17.69
N ALA A 142 -1.47 7.13 18.64
CA ALA A 142 -0.47 6.86 19.66
C ALA A 142 -0.92 5.75 20.65
N LYS A 143 -2.18 5.76 21.08
CA LYS A 143 -2.77 4.74 21.96
C LYS A 143 -2.75 3.35 21.34
N ARG A 144 -3.13 3.22 20.04
CA ARG A 144 -3.10 1.94 19.31
C ARG A 144 -1.70 1.32 19.24
N ARG A 145 -0.65 2.11 19.48
CA ARG A 145 0.75 1.67 19.44
C ARG A 145 1.38 1.61 20.82
N SER A 146 0.63 1.85 21.88
CA SER A 146 1.14 1.89 23.26
C SER A 146 2.38 2.78 23.37
N ALA A 147 2.42 3.87 22.61
CA ALA A 147 3.54 4.79 22.51
C ALA A 147 3.12 6.23 22.87
N ASP A 148 4.03 6.97 23.46
CA ASP A 148 3.93 8.42 23.58
C ASP A 148 4.09 9.06 22.20
N THR A 149 3.31 10.09 21.91
CA THR A 149 3.29 10.78 20.62
C THR A 149 4.65 11.31 20.21
N SER A 150 5.39 11.87 21.16
CA SER A 150 6.72 12.45 20.91
C SER A 150 7.75 11.36 20.60
N LYS A 151 7.70 10.23 21.32
CA LYS A 151 8.53 9.06 21.06
C LYS A 151 8.22 8.44 19.70
N LEU A 152 6.93 8.33 19.36
CA LEU A 152 6.51 7.80 18.07
C LEU A 152 7.02 8.65 16.92
N LEU A 153 6.87 9.98 16.99
CA LEU A 153 7.41 10.91 15.98
C LEU A 153 8.93 10.79 15.85
N HIS A 154 9.64 10.65 16.97
CA HIS A 154 11.10 10.49 16.97
C HIS A 154 11.53 9.17 16.30
N GLN A 155 10.82 8.08 16.56
CA GLN A 155 11.08 6.76 15.97
C GLN A 155 10.77 6.73 14.45
N LEU A 156 9.78 7.50 13.99
CA LEU A 156 9.42 7.56 12.57
C LEU A 156 10.42 8.36 11.75
N LYS A 157 10.95 9.46 12.32
CA LYS A 157 11.94 10.29 11.64
C LYS A 157 13.23 9.51 11.39
N GLY A 158 13.68 9.51 10.15
CA GLY A 158 14.90 8.83 9.72
C GLY A 158 14.62 7.54 8.98
N ASP A 159 15.02 6.41 9.53
CA ASP A 159 15.03 5.12 8.81
C ASP A 159 13.65 4.66 8.38
N LEU A 160 12.63 4.76 9.23
CA LEU A 160 11.27 4.34 8.88
C LEU A 160 10.66 5.22 7.78
N ASP A 161 10.84 6.55 7.86
CA ASP A 161 10.44 7.44 6.77
C ASP A 161 11.14 7.06 5.46
N TRP A 162 12.46 6.82 5.54
CA TRP A 162 13.25 6.49 4.36
C TRP A 162 12.82 5.14 3.73
N ILE A 163 12.64 4.10 4.55
CA ILE A 163 12.18 2.78 4.10
C ILE A 163 10.83 2.90 3.39
N VAL A 164 9.86 3.57 4.01
CA VAL A 164 8.53 3.73 3.43
C VAL A 164 8.60 4.54 2.14
N MET A 165 9.27 5.69 2.15
CA MET A 165 9.35 6.54 0.97
C MET A 165 10.06 5.86 -0.19
N LYS A 166 11.07 5.03 0.08
CA LYS A 166 11.73 4.22 -0.94
C LYS A 166 10.78 3.16 -1.55
N CYS A 167 9.93 2.52 -0.75
CA CYS A 167 8.88 1.64 -1.29
C CYS A 167 7.89 2.40 -2.18
N LEU A 168 7.60 3.67 -1.86
CA LEU A 168 6.60 4.51 -2.54
C LEU A 168 7.16 5.30 -3.73
N GLU A 169 8.41 5.11 -4.12
CA GLU A 169 8.99 5.70 -5.33
C GLU A 169 8.11 5.39 -6.55
N LYS A 170 7.88 6.42 -7.38
CA LYS A 170 7.03 6.26 -8.56
C LYS A 170 7.69 5.41 -9.62
N ASP A 171 8.98 5.63 -9.84
CA ASP A 171 9.82 4.76 -10.65
C ASP A 171 10.13 3.47 -9.87
N ARG A 172 9.60 2.34 -10.33
CA ARG A 172 9.82 1.03 -9.72
C ARG A 172 11.29 0.63 -9.61
N THR A 173 12.17 1.15 -10.50
CA THR A 173 13.60 0.84 -10.47
C THR A 173 14.33 1.46 -9.27
N ARG A 174 13.72 2.45 -8.64
CA ARG A 174 14.25 3.11 -7.44
C ARG A 174 13.77 2.50 -6.14
N ARG A 175 12.80 1.58 -6.19
CA ARG A 175 12.31 0.82 -5.03
C ARG A 175 13.34 -0.24 -4.61
N TYR A 176 12.99 -1.00 -3.58
CA TYR A 176 13.71 -2.23 -3.25
C TYR A 176 13.51 -3.28 -4.34
N ASP A 177 14.54 -4.08 -4.61
CA ASP A 177 14.45 -5.18 -5.58
C ASP A 177 13.69 -6.37 -5.05
N THR A 178 13.69 -6.55 -3.72
CA THR A 178 13.06 -7.68 -3.04
C THR A 178 12.30 -7.24 -1.80
N ALA A 179 11.32 -8.05 -1.37
CA ALA A 179 10.55 -7.78 -0.15
C ALA A 179 11.34 -8.01 1.16
N ASN A 180 12.58 -8.44 1.08
CA ASN A 180 13.52 -8.57 2.21
C ASN A 180 14.64 -7.50 2.17
N GLY A 181 14.59 -6.61 1.18
CA GLY A 181 15.59 -5.55 0.97
C GLY A 181 15.53 -4.41 1.98
#